data_a965b146863470ea713ef10f4dcb13de
#
_entry.id   a965b146863470ea713ef10f4dcb13de
#
_cell.length_a   1.000
_cell.length_b   1.000
_cell.length_c   1.000
_cell.angle_alpha   90.00
_cell.angle_beta   90.00
_cell.angle_gamma   90.00
#
_symmetry.space_group_name_H-M   'P 1'
#
loop_
_entity.id
_entity.type
_entity.pdbx_description
1 polymer ?
#
loop_
_entity_poly.entity_id
_entity_poly.type
_entity_poly.pdbx_seq_one_letter_code
_entity_poly.pdbx_strand_id
1 'polypeptide(L)'
;MRQRWAHGALAAVNSSPNFGRPGLHTATELPGHAKGGAAPGRQLRISPLSGDNPPYPLTVTTQTSTYDSDRVEGHHWRDLWRYRELLQVLAWKEVTLRYKQSHLGLLWIVLRPLMLVGIFMVVRSFIGIDSGAVPYALLTYCAMVPWLFFLEAASAGVGSVTNHANLVKKIYFPREVFPLASLLATGVQLLIGLCILALMMALYRWVPTWHALWVPLLLFYTMLVALSVSLGGAALNVYSRDASQGIPLLLGMGMFLTPVMYPLDLVQRALLDRQAAGEWSGLLYKLYVANPMTGLIDSFQNVLLRGEPPDWAVLAPGALLVAVVLPAGWLLFKRAEAHFADVI
;
A
#
# COMPACT_ATOMS: atom_id res chain seq x y z
N MET A 1 24.09 -39.03 14.59
CA MET A 1 23.62 -39.37 13.25
C MET A 1 23.23 -38.12 12.44
N ARG A 2 24.12 -37.15 12.27
CA ARG A 2 23.87 -35.91 11.46
C ARG A 2 25.18 -35.44 10.82
N GLN A 3 25.82 -36.26 9.95
CA GLN A 3 26.99 -35.84 9.17
C GLN A 3 27.26 -36.82 8.03
N ARG A 4 26.26 -37.11 7.16
CA ARG A 4 26.47 -38.00 5.99
C ARG A 4 25.72 -37.61 4.72
N TRP A 5 25.27 -36.35 4.56
CA TRP A 5 24.55 -35.88 3.36
C TRP A 5 25.20 -34.69 2.63
N ALA A 6 26.47 -34.38 2.92
CA ALA A 6 27.17 -33.22 2.32
C ALA A 6 28.20 -33.58 1.22
N HIS A 7 28.43 -34.83 0.85
CA HIS A 7 29.45 -35.21 -0.14
C HIS A 7 28.94 -35.85 -1.42
N GLY A 8 27.64 -35.85 -1.71
CA GLY A 8 27.06 -36.47 -2.92
C GLY A 8 26.70 -35.51 -4.08
N ALA A 9 26.81 -34.19 -3.91
CA ALA A 9 26.28 -33.22 -4.86
C ALA A 9 27.33 -32.47 -5.71
N LEU A 10 28.62 -32.80 -5.61
CA LEU A 10 29.72 -32.12 -6.33
C LEU A 10 30.38 -32.91 -7.46
N ALA A 11 29.84 -34.08 -7.81
CA ALA A 11 30.45 -34.94 -8.84
C ALA A 11 29.71 -35.04 -10.19
N ALA A 12 28.65 -34.24 -10.42
CA ALA A 12 27.81 -34.36 -11.63
C ALA A 12 27.79 -33.13 -12.56
N VAL A 13 28.77 -32.23 -12.50
CA VAL A 13 28.81 -31.01 -13.38
C VAL A 13 30.07 -30.99 -14.25
N ASN A 14 30.67 -32.10 -14.59
CA ASN A 14 31.85 -32.08 -15.48
C ASN A 14 31.81 -33.15 -16.54
N SER A 15 30.78 -33.14 -17.40
CA SER A 15 30.79 -33.85 -18.70
C SER A 15 29.78 -33.22 -19.66
N SER A 16 30.19 -32.20 -20.39
CA SER A 16 29.50 -31.77 -21.61
C SER A 16 30.44 -31.87 -22.81
N PRO A 17 29.98 -32.45 -23.94
CA PRO A 17 30.79 -32.60 -25.11
C PRO A 17 30.96 -31.31 -25.90
N ASN A 18 32.15 -31.12 -26.41
CA ASN A 18 32.58 -30.10 -27.35
C ASN A 18 31.70 -30.05 -28.60
N PHE A 19 30.97 -28.94 -28.82
CA PHE A 19 30.45 -28.60 -30.15
C PHE A 19 31.23 -27.42 -30.71
N GLY A 20 31.74 -27.64 -31.95
CA GLY A 20 32.65 -26.80 -32.69
C GLY A 20 32.12 -25.36 -32.90
N ARG A 21 33.04 -24.42 -32.85
CA ARG A 21 32.85 -23.02 -33.23
C ARG A 21 32.84 -22.87 -34.74
N PRO A 22 31.85 -22.21 -35.35
CA PRO A 22 32.03 -21.60 -36.68
C PRO A 22 32.43 -20.11 -36.52
N GLY A 23 33.27 -19.69 -37.46
CA GLY A 23 34.11 -18.50 -37.50
C GLY A 23 33.43 -17.15 -37.31
N LEU A 24 34.19 -16.28 -36.66
CA LEU A 24 34.00 -14.84 -36.66
C LEU A 24 34.26 -14.28 -38.07
N HIS A 25 33.25 -13.65 -38.67
CA HIS A 25 33.47 -12.67 -39.75
C HIS A 25 33.40 -11.25 -39.14
N THR A 26 34.52 -10.58 -39.28
CA THR A 26 34.78 -9.17 -38.97
C THR A 26 33.81 -8.24 -39.70
N ALA A 27 33.07 -7.41 -38.97
CA ALA A 27 32.31 -6.29 -39.54
C ALA A 27 33.16 -5.02 -39.45
N THR A 28 33.43 -4.45 -40.61
CA THR A 28 34.15 -3.19 -40.84
C THR A 28 33.31 -2.04 -40.39
N GLU A 29 33.85 -1.21 -39.49
CA GLU A 29 33.27 0.06 -39.08
C GLU A 29 33.48 1.15 -40.16
N LEU A 30 32.41 1.90 -40.45
CA LEU A 30 32.48 3.19 -41.13
C LEU A 30 31.98 4.31 -40.18
N PRO A 31 32.69 5.44 -40.08
CA PRO A 31 32.31 6.53 -39.19
C PRO A 31 31.33 7.48 -39.87
N GLY A 32 30.27 7.86 -39.16
CA GLY A 32 29.32 8.91 -39.62
C GLY A 32 28.65 9.60 -38.44
N HIS A 33 29.09 10.80 -38.21
CA HIS A 33 28.45 11.77 -37.31
C HIS A 33 26.98 12.00 -37.65
N ALA A 34 26.07 11.88 -36.66
CA ALA A 34 24.81 12.62 -36.66
C ALA A 34 24.26 12.79 -35.23
N LYS A 35 23.89 14.00 -34.96
CA LYS A 35 23.29 14.56 -33.74
C LYS A 35 21.89 13.98 -33.48
N GLY A 36 21.58 13.73 -32.21
CA GLY A 36 20.30 13.82 -31.54
C GLY A 36 19.06 13.29 -32.28
N GLY A 37 18.59 12.09 -31.87
CA GLY A 37 17.31 11.53 -32.28
C GLY A 37 17.23 10.10 -31.78
N ALA A 38 16.13 9.74 -31.11
CA ALA A 38 15.85 8.42 -30.59
C ALA A 38 16.14 7.34 -31.65
N ALA A 39 16.91 6.32 -31.28
CA ALA A 39 17.30 5.24 -32.18
C ALA A 39 16.07 4.43 -32.60
N PRO A 40 15.80 4.28 -33.91
CA PRO A 40 14.74 3.37 -34.36
C PRO A 40 15.19 1.93 -34.17
N GLY A 41 14.30 1.11 -33.61
CA GLY A 41 14.50 -0.29 -33.38
C GLY A 41 15.02 -1.02 -34.65
N ARG A 42 16.09 -1.78 -34.46
CA ARG A 42 16.79 -2.54 -35.48
C ARG A 42 15.84 -3.57 -36.08
N GLN A 43 15.42 -3.39 -37.32
CA GLN A 43 14.72 -4.40 -38.12
C GLN A 43 15.75 -5.48 -38.52
N LEU A 44 15.61 -6.67 -37.98
CA LEU A 44 16.27 -7.85 -38.51
C LEU A 44 15.53 -8.29 -39.79
N ARG A 45 16.09 -7.91 -40.92
CA ARG A 45 15.66 -8.40 -42.24
C ARG A 45 16.29 -9.78 -42.43
N ILE A 46 15.53 -10.84 -42.22
CA ILE A 46 15.96 -12.19 -42.61
C ILE A 46 15.62 -12.32 -44.10
N SER A 47 16.66 -12.29 -44.97
CA SER A 47 16.53 -12.63 -46.37
C SER A 47 16.47 -14.14 -46.47
N PRO A 48 15.54 -14.76 -47.22
CA PRO A 48 15.52 -16.19 -47.41
C PRO A 48 16.73 -16.58 -48.28
N LEU A 49 17.53 -17.52 -47.79
CA LEU A 49 18.51 -18.23 -48.60
C LEU A 49 17.77 -19.04 -49.67
N SER A 50 18.16 -18.84 -50.91
CA SER A 50 17.67 -19.51 -52.11
C SER A 50 17.82 -21.05 -51.98
N GLY A 51 16.70 -21.75 -52.09
CA GLY A 51 16.65 -23.20 -52.18
C GLY A 51 15.60 -23.81 -51.26
N ASP A 52 14.52 -24.30 -51.91
CA ASP A 52 13.40 -25.09 -51.38
C ASP A 52 12.37 -24.35 -50.52
N ASN A 53 11.21 -24.13 -51.12
CA ASN A 53 10.02 -23.57 -50.49
C ASN A 53 9.52 -24.49 -49.37
N PRO A 54 9.49 -24.02 -48.10
CA PRO A 54 8.73 -24.72 -47.06
C PRO A 54 7.22 -24.55 -47.34
N PRO A 55 6.41 -25.56 -47.07
CA PRO A 55 5.00 -25.60 -47.44
C PRO A 55 4.07 -24.65 -46.64
N TYR A 56 4.61 -23.78 -45.76
CA TYR A 56 3.85 -22.82 -45.03
C TYR A 56 4.55 -21.46 -45.03
N PRO A 57 3.88 -20.36 -45.48
CA PRO A 57 4.43 -19.02 -45.34
C PRO A 57 4.37 -18.59 -43.85
N LEU A 58 5.52 -18.61 -43.16
CA LEU A 58 5.66 -17.99 -41.86
C LEU A 58 5.69 -16.44 -42.04
N THR A 59 4.54 -15.86 -42.27
CA THR A 59 4.38 -14.39 -42.12
C THR A 59 4.36 -14.06 -40.63
N VAL A 60 5.53 -13.83 -40.04
CA VAL A 60 5.63 -13.22 -38.72
C VAL A 60 5.29 -11.74 -38.88
N THR A 61 4.03 -11.41 -38.78
CA THR A 61 3.60 -10.01 -38.66
C THR A 61 3.95 -9.56 -37.26
N THR A 62 5.14 -9.02 -37.07
CA THR A 62 5.47 -8.25 -35.86
C THR A 62 4.65 -6.96 -35.91
N GLN A 63 3.50 -6.93 -35.24
CA GLN A 63 2.86 -5.68 -34.86
C GLN A 63 3.76 -5.02 -33.82
N THR A 64 4.66 -4.16 -34.28
CA THR A 64 5.32 -3.17 -33.42
C THR A 64 4.26 -2.11 -33.10
N SER A 65 3.57 -2.28 -31.97
CA SER A 65 2.84 -1.16 -31.40
C SER A 65 3.87 -0.17 -30.86
N THR A 66 4.19 0.86 -31.64
CA THR A 66 4.91 2.03 -31.14
C THR A 66 4.00 2.70 -30.12
N TYR A 67 4.32 2.49 -28.85
CA TYR A 67 3.65 3.20 -27.77
C TYR A 67 4.21 4.61 -27.72
N ASP A 68 3.40 5.56 -28.17
CA ASP A 68 3.73 6.99 -28.16
C ASP A 68 3.72 7.46 -26.70
N SER A 69 4.91 7.65 -26.11
CA SER A 69 5.08 8.09 -24.72
C SER A 69 4.55 9.52 -24.49
N ASP A 70 4.25 10.25 -25.54
CA ASP A 70 3.78 11.64 -25.46
C ASP A 70 2.23 11.76 -25.31
N ARG A 71 1.49 10.64 -25.39
CA ARG A 71 0.05 10.63 -25.09
C ARG A 71 -0.24 10.34 -23.61
N VAL A 72 0.34 11.11 -22.71
CA VAL A 72 -0.06 11.19 -21.30
C VAL A 72 -1.24 12.14 -21.13
N GLU A 73 -2.24 12.08 -22.01
CA GLU A 73 -3.42 12.95 -21.90
C GLU A 73 -4.69 12.14 -21.55
N GLY A 74 -5.18 12.34 -20.34
CA GLY A 74 -6.61 12.40 -20.05
C GLY A 74 -7.38 11.10 -19.79
N HIS A 75 -6.81 9.88 -19.89
CA HIS A 75 -7.61 8.64 -19.82
C HIS A 75 -7.26 7.69 -18.66
N HIS A 76 -6.53 8.14 -17.66
CA HIS A 76 -6.01 7.26 -16.56
C HIS A 76 -7.09 6.45 -15.82
N TRP A 77 -8.28 7.02 -15.59
CA TRP A 77 -9.37 6.31 -14.92
C TRP A 77 -9.99 5.20 -15.78
N ARG A 78 -10.04 5.38 -17.10
CA ARG A 78 -10.52 4.35 -18.04
C ARG A 78 -9.51 3.21 -18.14
N ASP A 79 -8.24 3.52 -18.08
CA ASP A 79 -7.19 2.51 -18.11
C ASP A 79 -7.19 1.68 -16.82
N LEU A 80 -7.31 2.28 -15.64
CA LEU A 80 -7.50 1.55 -14.38
C LEU A 80 -8.71 0.63 -14.40
N TRP A 81 -9.83 1.10 -14.96
CA TRP A 81 -11.02 0.27 -15.11
C TRP A 81 -10.82 -0.90 -16.08
N ARG A 82 -10.04 -0.70 -17.13
CA ARG A 82 -9.66 -1.76 -18.08
C ARG A 82 -8.80 -2.83 -17.44
N TYR A 83 -7.92 -2.46 -16.50
CA TYR A 83 -7.04 -3.37 -15.77
C TYR A 83 -7.64 -3.91 -14.45
N ARG A 84 -8.96 -3.78 -14.23
CA ARG A 84 -9.63 -4.27 -13.00
C ARG A 84 -9.41 -5.76 -12.73
N GLU A 85 -9.35 -6.59 -13.78
CA GLU A 85 -9.10 -8.03 -13.63
C GLU A 85 -7.67 -8.30 -13.12
N LEU A 86 -6.69 -7.57 -13.65
CA LEU A 86 -5.32 -7.64 -13.16
C LEU A 86 -5.24 -7.18 -11.71
N LEU A 87 -5.94 -6.09 -11.36
CA LEU A 87 -6.03 -5.57 -10.00
C LEU A 87 -6.57 -6.63 -9.03
N GLN A 88 -7.66 -7.31 -9.40
CA GLN A 88 -8.26 -8.38 -8.59
C GLN A 88 -7.32 -9.59 -8.43
N VAL A 89 -6.67 -10.02 -9.52
CA VAL A 89 -5.71 -11.13 -9.48
C VAL A 89 -4.51 -10.81 -8.59
N LEU A 90 -3.97 -9.59 -8.68
CA LEU A 90 -2.86 -9.15 -7.84
C LEU A 90 -3.29 -9.05 -6.36
N ALA A 91 -4.44 -8.44 -6.08
CA ALA A 91 -4.97 -8.35 -4.73
C ALA A 91 -5.20 -9.74 -4.11
N TRP A 92 -5.81 -10.67 -4.87
CA TRP A 92 -6.01 -12.04 -4.41
C TRP A 92 -4.71 -12.79 -4.17
N LYS A 93 -3.73 -12.59 -5.05
CA LYS A 93 -2.38 -13.14 -4.88
C LYS A 93 -1.73 -12.63 -3.60
N GLU A 94 -1.82 -11.34 -3.29
CA GLU A 94 -1.26 -10.77 -2.05
C GLU A 94 -1.95 -11.34 -0.81
N VAL A 95 -3.28 -11.46 -0.81
CA VAL A 95 -4.03 -12.12 0.26
C VAL A 95 -3.55 -13.55 0.45
N THR A 96 -3.47 -14.32 -0.64
CA THR A 96 -3.06 -15.72 -0.59
C THR A 96 -1.63 -15.88 -0.07
N LEU A 97 -0.68 -15.07 -0.54
CA LEU A 97 0.72 -15.13 -0.10
C LEU A 97 0.87 -14.78 1.38
N ARG A 98 0.08 -13.82 1.88
CA ARG A 98 0.14 -13.36 3.27
C ARG A 98 -0.31 -14.45 4.27
N TYR A 99 -1.25 -15.31 3.88
CA TYR A 99 -1.85 -16.29 4.81
C TYR A 99 -1.51 -17.76 4.54
N LYS A 100 -1.08 -18.12 3.32
CA LYS A 100 -0.87 -19.51 2.89
C LYS A 100 0.29 -20.22 3.62
N GLN A 101 1.30 -19.49 4.09
CA GLN A 101 2.50 -20.08 4.70
C GLN A 101 2.53 -19.94 6.23
N SER A 102 1.47 -19.43 6.86
CA SER A 102 1.41 -19.24 8.31
C SER A 102 0.63 -20.36 8.96
N HIS A 103 1.18 -20.99 10.03
CA HIS A 103 0.48 -22.01 10.81
C HIS A 103 -0.77 -21.47 11.50
N LEU A 104 -0.77 -20.22 11.94
CA LEU A 104 -1.93 -19.56 12.55
C LEU A 104 -2.77 -18.79 11.52
N GLY A 105 -2.25 -18.58 10.30
CA GLY A 105 -2.97 -17.99 9.18
C GLY A 105 -3.76 -16.72 9.54
N LEU A 106 -5.06 -16.78 9.30
CA LEU A 106 -6.01 -15.69 9.58
C LEU A 106 -6.17 -15.37 11.08
N LEU A 107 -5.79 -16.27 11.98
CA LEU A 107 -5.91 -16.05 13.43
C LEU A 107 -5.08 -14.84 13.90
N TRP A 108 -3.96 -14.53 13.23
CA TRP A 108 -3.14 -13.36 13.55
C TRP A 108 -3.90 -12.04 13.37
N ILE A 109 -4.86 -11.98 12.42
CA ILE A 109 -5.69 -10.77 12.21
C ILE A 109 -6.53 -10.48 13.47
N VAL A 110 -6.97 -11.54 14.14
CA VAL A 110 -7.80 -11.45 15.34
C VAL A 110 -6.93 -11.23 16.59
N LEU A 111 -5.85 -12.00 16.70
CA LEU A 111 -5.04 -12.07 17.92
C LEU A 111 -4.27 -10.75 18.15
N ARG A 112 -3.67 -10.17 17.11
CA ARG A 112 -2.86 -8.96 17.22
C ARG A 112 -3.64 -7.76 17.82
N PRO A 113 -4.80 -7.35 17.29
CA PRO A 113 -5.56 -6.24 17.89
C PRO A 113 -6.10 -6.58 19.29
N LEU A 114 -6.52 -7.81 19.55
CA LEU A 114 -7.00 -8.20 20.88
C LEU A 114 -5.89 -8.17 21.94
N MET A 115 -4.68 -8.60 21.58
CA MET A 115 -3.51 -8.48 22.46
C MET A 115 -3.19 -7.02 22.79
N LEU A 116 -3.22 -6.14 21.77
CA LEU A 116 -3.00 -4.70 21.96
C LEU A 116 -4.06 -4.09 22.87
N VAL A 117 -5.34 -4.41 22.67
CA VAL A 117 -6.42 -3.97 23.57
C VAL A 117 -6.16 -4.47 24.99
N GLY A 118 -5.73 -5.73 25.16
CA GLY A 118 -5.36 -6.27 26.47
C GLY A 118 -4.24 -5.48 27.15
N ILE A 119 -3.18 -5.16 26.40
CA ILE A 119 -2.06 -4.35 26.88
C ILE A 119 -2.58 -2.95 27.29
N PHE A 120 -3.40 -2.32 26.46
CA PHE A 120 -3.92 -0.98 26.76
C PHE A 120 -4.88 -0.97 27.95
N MET A 121 -5.65 -2.04 28.18
CA MET A 121 -6.45 -2.20 29.41
C MET A 121 -5.55 -2.23 30.65
N VAL A 122 -4.42 -2.91 30.59
CA VAL A 122 -3.45 -2.93 31.71
C VAL A 122 -2.85 -1.53 31.90
N VAL A 123 -2.40 -0.87 30.83
CA VAL A 123 -1.87 0.50 30.91
C VAL A 123 -2.88 1.48 31.50
N ARG A 124 -4.14 1.39 31.06
CA ARG A 124 -5.24 2.19 31.62
C ARG A 124 -5.39 2.03 33.12
N SER A 125 -5.27 0.80 33.63
CA SER A 125 -5.42 0.54 35.06
C SER A 125 -4.39 1.27 35.94
N PHE A 126 -3.21 1.56 35.35
CA PHE A 126 -2.16 2.34 36.04
C PHE A 126 -2.33 3.85 35.88
N ILE A 127 -2.81 4.33 34.72
CA ILE A 127 -2.88 5.76 34.40
C ILE A 127 -4.23 6.37 34.80
N GLY A 128 -5.28 5.55 34.97
CA GLY A 128 -6.62 6.02 35.35
C GLY A 128 -7.36 6.73 34.22
N ILE A 129 -7.17 6.34 32.96
CA ILE A 129 -7.87 6.93 31.81
C ILE A 129 -9.37 6.67 31.92
N ASP A 130 -10.17 7.74 31.96
CA ASP A 130 -11.63 7.65 31.96
C ASP A 130 -12.15 7.48 30.54
N SER A 131 -12.98 6.47 30.31
CA SER A 131 -13.66 6.19 29.03
C SER A 131 -15.14 6.57 29.05
N GLY A 132 -15.60 7.22 30.12
CA GLY A 132 -17.01 7.52 30.31
C GLY A 132 -17.88 6.26 30.39
N ALA A 133 -19.07 6.32 29.81
CA ALA A 133 -20.02 5.21 29.79
C ALA A 133 -19.63 4.02 28.90
N VAL A 134 -18.71 4.25 27.93
CA VAL A 134 -18.29 3.23 26.95
C VAL A 134 -17.26 2.29 27.57
N PRO A 135 -17.43 0.95 27.49
CA PRO A 135 -16.38 0.00 27.89
C PRO A 135 -15.07 0.28 27.17
N TYR A 136 -13.97 0.48 27.91
CA TYR A 136 -12.68 0.87 27.34
C TYR A 136 -12.16 -0.11 26.27
N ALA A 137 -12.37 -1.40 26.45
CA ALA A 137 -11.99 -2.39 25.45
C ALA A 137 -12.70 -2.16 24.12
N LEU A 138 -13.99 -1.81 24.16
CA LEU A 138 -14.78 -1.53 22.97
C LEU A 138 -14.35 -0.20 22.32
N LEU A 139 -14.11 0.84 23.12
CA LEU A 139 -13.62 2.15 22.67
C LEU A 139 -12.28 1.99 21.91
N THR A 140 -11.34 1.30 22.54
CA THR A 140 -10.00 1.10 21.98
C THR A 140 -10.02 0.22 20.74
N TYR A 141 -10.81 -0.88 20.76
CA TYR A 141 -10.92 -1.74 19.58
C TYR A 141 -11.56 -1.01 18.39
N CYS A 142 -12.59 -0.20 18.64
CA CYS A 142 -13.23 0.63 17.62
C CYS A 142 -12.22 1.57 16.92
N ALA A 143 -11.32 2.20 17.69
CA ALA A 143 -10.24 3.03 17.16
C ALA A 143 -9.17 2.23 16.41
N MET A 144 -8.88 1.02 16.87
CA MET A 144 -7.86 0.15 16.26
C MET A 144 -8.24 -0.37 14.87
N VAL A 145 -9.52 -0.59 14.59
CA VAL A 145 -9.96 -1.12 13.29
C VAL A 145 -9.50 -0.23 12.12
N PRO A 146 -9.86 1.07 12.06
CA PRO A 146 -9.39 1.95 10.99
C PRO A 146 -7.88 2.19 11.06
N TRP A 147 -7.29 2.25 12.27
CA TRP A 147 -5.86 2.47 12.44
C TRP A 147 -5.02 1.33 11.87
N LEU A 148 -5.32 0.07 12.22
CA LEU A 148 -4.57 -1.08 11.73
C LEU A 148 -4.72 -1.27 10.22
N PHE A 149 -5.92 -1.01 9.69
CA PHE A 149 -6.12 -1.00 8.24
C PHE A 149 -5.23 0.05 7.57
N PHE A 150 -5.23 1.29 8.06
CA PHE A 150 -4.39 2.36 7.55
C PHE A 150 -2.91 1.99 7.58
N LEU A 151 -2.42 1.53 8.74
CA LEU A 151 -1.02 1.15 8.94
C LEU A 151 -0.58 0.04 7.98
N GLU A 152 -1.36 -1.03 7.89
CA GLU A 152 -1.03 -2.18 7.04
C GLU A 152 -1.17 -1.85 5.54
N ALA A 153 -2.22 -1.14 5.15
CA ALA A 153 -2.45 -0.75 3.76
C ALA A 153 -1.37 0.22 3.26
N ALA A 154 -1.05 1.25 4.06
CA ALA A 154 0.01 2.19 3.73
C ALA A 154 1.37 1.50 3.64
N SER A 155 1.72 0.66 4.62
CA SER A 155 2.98 -0.08 4.66
C SER A 155 3.14 -1.04 3.47
N ALA A 156 2.10 -1.81 3.16
CA ALA A 156 2.09 -2.71 2.00
C ALA A 156 2.20 -1.93 0.68
N GLY A 157 1.48 -0.80 0.59
CA GLY A 157 1.50 0.08 -0.58
C GLY A 157 2.88 0.68 -0.86
N VAL A 158 3.62 1.09 0.17
CA VAL A 158 5.00 1.62 0.04
C VAL A 158 5.92 0.60 -0.63
N GLY A 159 5.86 -0.68 -0.25
CA GLY A 159 6.66 -1.75 -0.83
C GLY A 159 6.13 -2.31 -2.16
N SER A 160 4.92 -1.95 -2.58
CA SER A 160 4.17 -2.65 -3.62
C SER A 160 4.87 -2.71 -4.98
N VAL A 161 5.49 -1.62 -5.43
CA VAL A 161 6.19 -1.54 -6.73
C VAL A 161 7.46 -2.37 -6.71
N THR A 162 8.29 -2.23 -5.69
CA THR A 162 9.56 -2.95 -5.56
C THR A 162 9.38 -4.46 -5.36
N ASN A 163 8.32 -4.87 -4.64
CA ASN A 163 7.98 -6.29 -4.45
C ASN A 163 7.52 -6.96 -5.76
N HIS A 164 7.11 -6.18 -6.76
CA HIS A 164 6.67 -6.67 -8.06
C HIS A 164 7.62 -6.27 -9.21
N ALA A 165 8.91 -6.05 -8.93
CA ALA A 165 9.94 -5.62 -9.87
C ALA A 165 9.95 -6.43 -11.20
N ASN A 166 9.75 -7.75 -11.13
CA ASN A 166 9.70 -8.62 -12.31
C ASN A 166 8.52 -8.31 -13.25
N LEU A 167 7.38 -7.88 -12.71
CA LEU A 167 6.23 -7.47 -13.52
C LEU A 167 6.45 -6.09 -14.12
N VAL A 168 7.02 -5.16 -13.36
CA VAL A 168 7.35 -3.81 -13.80
C VAL A 168 8.27 -3.83 -15.03
N LYS A 169 9.24 -4.77 -15.08
CA LYS A 169 10.21 -4.90 -16.18
C LYS A 169 9.67 -5.61 -17.43
N LYS A 170 8.64 -6.45 -17.27
CA LYS A 170 8.21 -7.37 -18.37
C LYS A 170 6.93 -6.93 -19.06
N ILE A 171 6.05 -6.22 -18.38
CA ILE A 171 4.71 -5.89 -18.87
C ILE A 171 4.45 -4.40 -18.66
N TYR A 172 3.91 -3.75 -19.68
CA TYR A 172 3.52 -2.34 -19.62
C TYR A 172 2.04 -2.24 -19.23
N PHE A 173 1.78 -1.61 -18.06
CA PHE A 173 0.44 -1.27 -17.56
C PHE A 173 0.57 -0.14 -16.52
N PRO A 174 -0.53 0.56 -16.15
CA PRO A 174 -0.52 1.61 -15.13
C PRO A 174 -0.01 1.06 -13.80
N ARG A 175 1.08 1.60 -13.29
CA ARG A 175 1.77 1.06 -12.11
C ARG A 175 1.06 1.35 -10.80
N GLU A 176 0.07 2.24 -10.82
CA GLU A 176 -0.85 2.49 -9.69
C GLU A 176 -1.64 1.25 -9.28
N VAL A 177 -1.76 0.27 -10.17
CA VAL A 177 -2.41 -1.02 -9.89
C VAL A 177 -1.74 -1.70 -8.68
N PHE A 178 -0.43 -1.54 -8.46
CA PHE A 178 0.27 -2.16 -7.34
C PHE A 178 -0.16 -1.61 -5.97
N PRO A 179 -0.06 -0.28 -5.69
CA PRO A 179 -0.55 0.28 -4.43
C PRO A 179 -2.05 0.01 -4.20
N LEU A 180 -2.86 0.05 -5.28
CA LEU A 180 -4.29 -0.24 -5.18
C LEU A 180 -4.56 -1.73 -4.87
N ALA A 181 -3.78 -2.65 -5.44
CA ALA A 181 -3.90 -4.08 -5.14
C ALA A 181 -3.57 -4.37 -3.67
N SER A 182 -2.52 -3.76 -3.14
CA SER A 182 -2.13 -3.89 -1.73
C SER A 182 -3.20 -3.32 -0.79
N LEU A 183 -3.82 -2.18 -1.16
CA LEU A 183 -4.93 -1.59 -0.43
C LEU A 183 -6.14 -2.54 -0.37
N LEU A 184 -6.54 -3.09 -1.52
CA LEU A 184 -7.67 -4.05 -1.61
C LEU A 184 -7.37 -5.35 -0.85
N ALA A 185 -6.15 -5.87 -0.96
CA ALA A 185 -5.74 -7.07 -0.23
C ALA A 185 -5.83 -6.87 1.29
N THR A 186 -5.48 -5.69 1.78
CA THR A 186 -5.61 -5.33 3.20
C THR A 186 -7.07 -5.14 3.62
N GLY A 187 -7.98 -4.86 2.68
CA GLY A 187 -9.41 -4.75 2.92
C GLY A 187 -10.03 -6.01 3.55
N VAL A 188 -9.48 -7.19 3.29
CA VAL A 188 -9.90 -8.45 3.96
C VAL A 188 -9.69 -8.36 5.48
N GLN A 189 -8.55 -7.80 5.89
CA GLN A 189 -8.26 -7.60 7.31
C GLN A 189 -9.21 -6.58 7.95
N LEU A 190 -9.54 -5.51 7.22
CA LEU A 190 -10.54 -4.53 7.66
C LEU A 190 -11.90 -5.17 7.89
N LEU A 191 -12.38 -6.00 6.95
CA LEU A 191 -13.66 -6.70 7.07
C LEU A 191 -13.70 -7.62 8.30
N ILE A 192 -12.63 -8.39 8.52
CA ILE A 192 -12.52 -9.25 9.71
C ILE A 192 -12.52 -8.38 10.99
N GLY A 193 -11.79 -7.27 11.00
CA GLY A 193 -11.77 -6.33 12.12
C GLY A 193 -13.15 -5.76 12.43
N LEU A 194 -13.92 -5.39 11.39
CA LEU A 194 -15.31 -4.93 11.55
C LEU A 194 -16.25 -6.03 12.07
N CYS A 195 -16.08 -7.28 11.61
CA CYS A 195 -16.85 -8.39 12.13
C CYS A 195 -16.58 -8.63 13.63
N ILE A 196 -15.33 -8.53 14.06
CA ILE A 196 -14.97 -8.65 15.47
C ILE A 196 -15.52 -7.48 16.28
N LEU A 197 -15.45 -6.25 15.74
CA LEU A 197 -16.06 -5.07 16.37
C LEU A 197 -17.57 -5.28 16.59
N ALA A 198 -18.27 -5.75 15.55
CA ALA A 198 -19.69 -6.04 15.63
C ALA A 198 -19.99 -7.13 16.68
N LEU A 199 -19.15 -8.18 16.74
CA LEU A 199 -19.25 -9.21 17.77
C LEU A 199 -19.02 -8.64 19.17
N MET A 200 -18.02 -7.80 19.37
CA MET A 200 -17.77 -7.12 20.65
C MET A 200 -18.96 -6.24 21.05
N MET A 201 -19.51 -5.45 20.11
CA MET A 201 -20.70 -4.64 20.37
C MET A 201 -21.88 -5.51 20.83
N ALA A 202 -22.09 -6.67 20.18
CA ALA A 202 -23.13 -7.62 20.56
C ALA A 202 -22.92 -8.19 21.99
N LEU A 203 -21.66 -8.57 22.31
CA LEU A 203 -21.31 -9.12 23.64
C LEU A 203 -21.49 -8.09 24.76
N TYR A 204 -21.14 -6.81 24.50
CA TYR A 204 -21.36 -5.70 25.44
C TYR A 204 -22.80 -5.17 25.42
N ARG A 205 -23.69 -5.76 24.58
CA ARG A 205 -25.06 -5.28 24.34
C ARG A 205 -25.13 -3.81 23.92
N TRP A 206 -24.12 -3.36 23.17
CA TRP A 206 -24.02 -2.01 22.67
C TRP A 206 -24.65 -1.91 21.28
N VAL A 207 -25.78 -1.18 21.20
CA VAL A 207 -26.53 -1.07 19.93
C VAL A 207 -26.12 0.22 19.23
N PRO A 208 -25.59 0.15 18.00
CA PRO A 208 -25.25 1.35 17.22
C PRO A 208 -26.52 2.10 16.86
N THR A 209 -26.40 3.42 16.77
CA THR A 209 -27.50 4.31 16.35
C THR A 209 -27.54 4.37 14.81
N TRP A 210 -28.53 5.11 14.27
CA TRP A 210 -28.63 5.37 12.83
C TRP A 210 -27.39 6.08 12.26
N HIS A 211 -26.59 6.75 13.08
CA HIS A 211 -25.33 7.36 12.68
C HIS A 211 -24.31 6.36 12.14
N ALA A 212 -24.47 5.06 12.41
CA ALA A 212 -23.65 3.99 11.81
C ALA A 212 -23.65 4.01 10.26
N LEU A 213 -24.62 4.68 9.63
CA LEU A 213 -24.64 4.93 8.20
C LEU A 213 -23.45 5.77 7.69
N TRP A 214 -22.76 6.49 8.55
CA TRP A 214 -21.53 7.21 8.21
C TRP A 214 -20.30 6.29 8.07
N VAL A 215 -20.35 5.07 8.60
CA VAL A 215 -19.21 4.12 8.58
C VAL A 215 -18.66 3.88 7.18
N PRO A 216 -19.48 3.62 6.13
CA PRO A 216 -18.95 3.42 4.78
C PRO A 216 -18.15 4.64 4.27
N LEU A 217 -18.61 5.86 4.55
CA LEU A 217 -17.92 7.09 4.16
C LEU A 217 -16.59 7.24 4.92
N LEU A 218 -16.57 6.95 6.21
CA LEU A 218 -15.36 6.98 7.03
C LEU A 218 -14.35 5.91 6.59
N LEU A 219 -14.82 4.71 6.20
CA LEU A 219 -13.97 3.67 5.63
C LEU A 219 -13.37 4.10 4.28
N PHE A 220 -14.17 4.71 3.42
CA PHE A 220 -13.70 5.27 2.17
C PHE A 220 -12.63 6.35 2.41
N TYR A 221 -12.87 7.23 3.38
CA TYR A 221 -11.88 8.23 3.77
C TYR A 221 -10.60 7.58 4.30
N THR A 222 -10.68 6.51 5.10
CA THR A 222 -9.50 5.75 5.56
C THR A 222 -8.70 5.19 4.38
N MET A 223 -9.38 4.70 3.35
CA MET A 223 -8.73 4.23 2.11
C MET A 223 -7.98 5.36 1.41
N LEU A 224 -8.55 6.57 1.33
CA LEU A 224 -7.87 7.72 0.73
C LEU A 224 -6.64 8.15 1.53
N VAL A 225 -6.72 8.14 2.88
CA VAL A 225 -5.57 8.41 3.75
C VAL A 225 -4.45 7.39 3.51
N ALA A 226 -4.78 6.09 3.48
CA ALA A 226 -3.81 5.03 3.22
C ALA A 226 -3.20 5.14 1.81
N LEU A 227 -4.02 5.45 0.80
CA LEU A 227 -3.57 5.61 -0.59
C LEU A 227 -2.62 6.80 -0.74
N SER A 228 -2.87 7.91 -0.04
CA SER A 228 -2.01 9.11 -0.10
C SER A 228 -0.58 8.80 0.36
N VAL A 229 -0.44 8.05 1.45
CA VAL A 229 0.86 7.61 1.97
C VAL A 229 1.47 6.52 1.07
N SER A 230 0.65 5.58 0.57
CA SER A 230 1.09 4.49 -0.30
C SER A 230 1.72 5.01 -1.59
N LEU A 231 1.09 5.95 -2.29
CA LEU A 231 1.58 6.49 -3.56
C LEU A 231 2.89 7.27 -3.36
N GLY A 232 2.91 8.22 -2.42
CA GLY A 232 4.11 8.98 -2.12
C GLY A 232 5.26 8.09 -1.63
N GLY A 233 4.96 7.16 -0.72
CA GLY A 233 5.92 6.22 -0.17
C GLY A 233 6.45 5.22 -1.20
N ALA A 234 5.61 4.70 -2.11
CA ALA A 234 6.04 3.81 -3.18
C ALA A 234 7.00 4.51 -4.15
N ALA A 235 6.71 5.77 -4.51
CA ALA A 235 7.63 6.57 -5.33
C ALA A 235 9.00 6.75 -4.64
N LEU A 236 9.01 7.08 -3.34
CA LEU A 236 10.25 7.20 -2.55
C LEU A 236 11.00 5.87 -2.45
N ASN A 237 10.27 4.76 -2.24
CA ASN A 237 10.86 3.43 -2.02
C ASN A 237 11.59 2.88 -3.25
N VAL A 238 11.25 3.32 -4.45
CA VAL A 238 11.98 2.95 -5.68
C VAL A 238 13.39 3.55 -5.67
N TYR A 239 13.54 4.79 -5.20
CA TYR A 239 14.84 5.47 -5.12
C TYR A 239 15.62 5.12 -3.86
N SER A 240 14.93 4.91 -2.73
CA SER A 240 15.54 4.56 -1.44
C SER A 240 14.76 3.46 -0.76
N ARG A 241 15.34 2.26 -0.70
CA ARG A 241 14.73 1.08 -0.06
C ARG A 241 14.48 1.26 1.43
N ASP A 242 15.10 2.25 2.04
CA ASP A 242 14.87 2.60 3.45
C ASP A 242 13.44 3.09 3.71
N ALA A 243 12.76 3.64 2.68
CA ALA A 243 11.37 4.08 2.80
C ALA A 243 10.42 2.94 3.19
N SER A 244 10.69 1.71 2.70
CA SER A 244 9.88 0.52 3.04
C SER A 244 9.98 0.09 4.50
N GLN A 245 10.99 0.52 5.22
CA GLN A 245 11.16 0.26 6.66
C GLN A 245 10.86 1.50 7.50
N GLY A 246 11.33 2.67 7.07
CA GLY A 246 11.18 3.93 7.80
C GLY A 246 9.73 4.40 7.89
N ILE A 247 8.98 4.36 6.78
CA ILE A 247 7.58 4.81 6.76
C ILE A 247 6.70 3.94 7.67
N PRO A 248 6.70 2.58 7.60
CA PRO A 248 5.93 1.76 8.53
C PRO A 248 6.29 1.97 10.00
N LEU A 249 7.58 2.19 10.30
CA LEU A 249 8.03 2.49 11.66
C LEU A 249 7.42 3.81 12.16
N LEU A 250 7.52 4.87 11.37
CA LEU A 250 6.96 6.19 11.72
C LEU A 250 5.45 6.13 11.86
N LEU A 251 4.75 5.42 10.96
CA LEU A 251 3.31 5.22 11.07
C LEU A 251 2.97 4.43 12.34
N GLY A 252 3.72 3.38 12.68
CA GLY A 252 3.51 2.61 13.90
C GLY A 252 3.63 3.48 15.17
N MET A 253 4.61 4.38 15.22
CA MET A 253 4.77 5.37 16.30
C MET A 253 3.61 6.39 16.30
N GLY A 254 3.08 6.74 15.14
CA GLY A 254 1.94 7.64 14.99
C GLY A 254 0.68 7.19 15.74
N MET A 255 0.55 5.90 16.06
CA MET A 255 -0.56 5.38 16.86
C MET A 255 -0.65 6.06 18.25
N PHE A 256 0.49 6.39 18.85
CA PHE A 256 0.54 7.07 20.15
C PHE A 256 0.22 8.57 20.05
N LEU A 257 0.31 9.13 18.85
CA LEU A 257 -0.04 10.51 18.53
C LEU A 257 -1.47 10.66 17.98
N THR A 258 -2.29 9.60 18.10
CA THR A 258 -3.70 9.60 17.68
C THR A 258 -4.57 9.08 18.80
N PRO A 259 -5.88 9.43 18.88
CA PRO A 259 -6.75 9.05 19.98
C PRO A 259 -7.20 7.57 19.90
N VAL A 260 -6.22 6.65 19.79
CA VAL A 260 -6.46 5.20 19.78
C VAL A 260 -6.55 4.66 21.21
N MET A 261 -5.63 5.09 22.08
CA MET A 261 -5.53 4.60 23.46
C MET A 261 -6.32 5.44 24.45
N TYR A 262 -6.64 6.67 24.10
CA TYR A 262 -7.28 7.65 24.94
C TYR A 262 -8.33 8.43 24.15
N PRO A 263 -9.40 8.92 24.79
CA PRO A 263 -10.41 9.73 24.11
C PRO A 263 -9.82 11.11 23.73
N LEU A 264 -10.30 11.67 22.61
CA LEU A 264 -9.88 12.98 22.12
C LEU A 264 -10.12 14.09 23.17
N ASP A 265 -11.22 14.01 23.92
CA ASP A 265 -11.60 14.97 24.96
C ASP A 265 -10.48 15.21 26.00
N LEU A 266 -9.71 14.17 26.30
CA LEU A 266 -8.59 14.26 27.25
C LEU A 266 -7.48 15.17 26.70
N VAL A 267 -7.14 15.01 25.42
CA VAL A 267 -6.13 15.85 24.75
C VAL A 267 -6.63 17.27 24.59
N GLN A 268 -7.90 17.40 24.19
CA GLN A 268 -8.53 18.70 24.01
C GLN A 268 -8.51 19.53 25.31
N ARG A 269 -8.97 18.97 26.44
CA ARG A 269 -8.91 19.61 27.75
C ARG A 269 -7.47 19.96 28.13
N ALA A 270 -6.55 19.02 28.06
CA ALA A 270 -5.16 19.23 28.44
C ALA A 270 -4.46 20.35 27.64
N LEU A 271 -4.76 20.50 26.36
CA LEU A 271 -4.14 21.52 25.51
C LEU A 271 -4.87 22.88 25.55
N LEU A 272 -6.21 22.90 25.64
CA LEU A 272 -6.98 24.14 25.68
C LEU A 272 -6.90 24.80 27.04
N ASP A 273 -6.87 24.04 28.15
CA ASP A 273 -6.66 24.60 29.48
C ASP A 273 -5.30 25.31 29.60
N ARG A 274 -4.26 24.74 29.02
CA ARG A 274 -2.91 25.35 28.93
C ARG A 274 -2.89 26.57 28.02
N GLN A 275 -3.66 26.57 26.93
CA GLN A 275 -3.82 27.75 26.09
C GLN A 275 -4.43 28.90 26.85
N ALA A 276 -5.45 28.64 27.68
CA ALA A 276 -6.07 29.66 28.56
C ALA A 276 -5.05 30.24 29.57
N ALA A 277 -4.01 29.46 29.94
CA ALA A 277 -2.89 29.91 30.78
C ALA A 277 -1.78 30.65 29.97
N GLY A 278 -1.96 30.91 28.67
CA GLY A 278 -1.02 31.67 27.83
C GLY A 278 0.08 30.83 27.14
N GLU A 279 -0.03 29.52 27.16
CA GLU A 279 0.93 28.63 26.47
C GLU A 279 0.61 28.43 24.96
N TRP A 280 1.60 28.02 24.17
CA TRP A 280 1.47 27.74 22.72
C TRP A 280 0.67 26.47 22.40
N SER A 281 -0.03 25.93 23.36
CA SER A 281 -0.76 24.66 23.28
C SER A 281 -1.90 24.65 22.26
N GLY A 282 -2.47 25.83 21.93
CA GLY A 282 -3.46 25.94 20.86
C GLY A 282 -2.94 25.60 19.47
N LEU A 283 -1.65 25.89 19.16
CA LEU A 283 -1.01 25.46 17.93
C LEU A 283 -0.81 23.94 17.93
N LEU A 284 -0.39 23.37 19.06
CA LEU A 284 -0.22 21.92 19.18
C LEU A 284 -1.57 21.19 18.98
N TYR A 285 -2.66 21.72 19.50
CA TYR A 285 -3.99 21.16 19.26
C TYR A 285 -4.37 21.21 17.76
N LYS A 286 -4.13 22.33 17.09
CA LYS A 286 -4.37 22.45 15.64
C LYS A 286 -3.55 21.45 14.83
N LEU A 287 -2.27 21.25 15.17
CA LEU A 287 -1.41 20.24 14.52
C LEU A 287 -1.90 18.81 14.80
N TYR A 288 -2.36 18.56 16.04
CA TYR A 288 -2.93 17.27 16.43
C TYR A 288 -4.19 16.93 15.63
N VAL A 289 -5.09 17.89 15.46
CA VAL A 289 -6.35 17.74 14.69
C VAL A 289 -6.08 17.73 13.18
N ALA A 290 -4.99 18.36 12.69
CA ALA A 290 -4.59 18.28 11.29
C ALA A 290 -4.15 16.88 10.87
N ASN A 291 -3.78 15.99 11.80
CA ASN A 291 -3.55 14.60 11.51
C ASN A 291 -4.85 13.92 11.04
N PRO A 292 -4.92 13.41 9.79
CA PRO A 292 -6.16 12.87 9.23
C PRO A 292 -6.73 11.69 10.01
N MET A 293 -5.87 10.93 10.69
CA MET A 293 -6.31 9.80 11.51
C MET A 293 -6.96 10.23 12.84
N THR A 294 -6.64 11.41 13.37
CA THR A 294 -7.25 11.92 14.60
C THR A 294 -8.75 12.11 14.44
N GLY A 295 -9.17 12.92 13.47
CA GLY A 295 -10.59 13.17 13.21
C GLY A 295 -11.35 11.94 12.74
N LEU A 296 -10.68 11.05 12.00
CA LEU A 296 -11.26 9.79 11.56
C LEU A 296 -11.60 8.87 12.73
N ILE A 297 -10.64 8.64 13.63
CA ILE A 297 -10.82 7.74 14.78
C ILE A 297 -11.88 8.28 15.74
N ASP A 298 -11.85 9.58 16.05
CA ASP A 298 -12.88 10.22 16.85
C ASP A 298 -14.25 10.05 16.20
N SER A 299 -14.37 10.30 14.88
CA SER A 299 -15.62 10.09 14.15
C SER A 299 -16.13 8.65 14.21
N PHE A 300 -15.21 7.64 14.12
CA PHE A 300 -15.59 6.23 14.28
C PHE A 300 -16.17 5.95 15.66
N GLN A 301 -15.57 6.49 16.72
CA GLN A 301 -16.05 6.34 18.10
C GLN A 301 -17.39 7.07 18.32
N ASN A 302 -17.55 8.28 17.78
CA ASN A 302 -18.78 9.06 17.87
C ASN A 302 -19.95 8.33 17.22
N VAL A 303 -19.75 7.89 15.95
CA VAL A 303 -20.79 7.28 15.13
C VAL A 303 -21.23 5.91 15.65
N LEU A 304 -20.29 5.08 16.12
CA LEU A 304 -20.56 3.70 16.53
C LEU A 304 -20.88 3.56 18.03
N LEU A 305 -20.22 4.36 18.87
CA LEU A 305 -20.26 4.16 20.32
C LEU A 305 -20.98 5.27 21.07
N ARG A 306 -20.83 6.53 20.68
CA ARG A 306 -21.49 7.66 21.36
C ARG A 306 -22.87 7.96 20.79
N GLY A 307 -23.17 7.48 19.57
CA GLY A 307 -24.44 7.73 18.90
C GLY A 307 -24.56 9.18 18.40
N GLU A 308 -23.44 9.81 18.09
CA GLU A 308 -23.32 11.18 17.62
C GLU A 308 -22.84 11.21 16.15
N PRO A 309 -23.15 12.26 15.38
CA PRO A 309 -22.60 12.44 14.05
C PRO A 309 -21.07 12.69 14.11
N PRO A 310 -20.35 12.57 12.97
CA PRO A 310 -18.95 12.95 12.89
C PRO A 310 -18.76 14.43 13.30
N ASP A 311 -17.76 14.70 14.13
CA ASP A 311 -17.37 16.08 14.44
C ASP A 311 -16.58 16.68 13.27
N TRP A 312 -17.24 17.51 12.49
CA TRP A 312 -16.64 18.15 11.31
C TRP A 312 -15.52 19.12 11.68
N ALA A 313 -15.53 19.71 12.86
CA ALA A 313 -14.47 20.60 13.30
C ALA A 313 -13.15 19.85 13.50
N VAL A 314 -13.22 18.57 13.87
CA VAL A 314 -12.07 17.69 14.06
C VAL A 314 -11.71 16.93 12.78
N LEU A 315 -12.71 16.53 11.99
CA LEU A 315 -12.50 15.72 10.77
C LEU A 315 -12.00 16.55 9.59
N ALA A 316 -12.53 17.78 9.40
CA ALA A 316 -12.26 18.59 8.22
C ALA A 316 -10.79 19.00 8.03
N PRO A 317 -10.03 19.41 9.06
CA PRO A 317 -8.62 19.77 8.89
C PRO A 317 -7.78 18.61 8.33
N GLY A 318 -7.98 17.39 8.84
CA GLY A 318 -7.35 16.18 8.31
C GLY A 318 -7.79 15.87 6.88
N ALA A 319 -9.09 16.04 6.57
CA ALA A 319 -9.62 15.82 5.23
C ALA A 319 -9.05 16.81 4.20
N LEU A 320 -8.89 18.08 4.57
CA LEU A 320 -8.23 19.08 3.74
C LEU A 320 -6.76 18.72 3.49
N LEU A 321 -6.05 18.25 4.50
CA LEU A 321 -4.67 17.79 4.31
C LEU A 321 -4.61 16.64 3.31
N VAL A 322 -5.48 15.64 3.41
CA VAL A 322 -5.55 14.51 2.47
C VAL A 322 -5.90 14.98 1.07
N ALA A 323 -6.81 15.95 0.91
CA ALA A 323 -7.17 16.52 -0.37
C ALA A 323 -5.97 17.21 -1.08
N VAL A 324 -4.93 17.61 -0.34
CA VAL A 324 -3.69 18.14 -0.88
C VAL A 324 -2.63 17.04 -1.08
N VAL A 325 -2.44 16.20 -0.06
CA VAL A 325 -1.37 15.19 -0.04
C VAL A 325 -1.63 14.06 -1.05
N LEU A 326 -2.88 13.65 -1.25
CA LEU A 326 -3.23 12.59 -2.19
C LEU A 326 -2.90 12.97 -3.65
N PRO A 327 -3.33 14.12 -4.19
CA PRO A 327 -2.91 14.55 -5.53
C PRO A 327 -1.41 14.78 -5.63
N ALA A 328 -0.77 15.36 -4.61
CA ALA A 328 0.68 15.54 -4.60
C ALA A 328 1.42 14.20 -4.64
N GLY A 329 1.02 13.23 -3.83
CA GLY A 329 1.57 11.87 -3.82
C GLY A 329 1.38 11.16 -5.17
N TRP A 330 0.20 11.31 -5.78
CA TRP A 330 -0.08 10.78 -7.11
C TRP A 330 0.80 11.42 -8.19
N LEU A 331 0.98 12.74 -8.18
CA LEU A 331 1.86 13.45 -9.11
C LEU A 331 3.33 13.02 -8.95
N LEU A 332 3.80 12.86 -7.70
CA LEU A 332 5.14 12.34 -7.41
C LEU A 332 5.29 10.92 -7.96
N PHE A 333 4.30 10.06 -7.73
CA PHE A 333 4.30 8.71 -8.25
C PHE A 333 4.36 8.67 -9.78
N LYS A 334 3.55 9.50 -10.45
CA LYS A 334 3.54 9.59 -11.92
C LYS A 334 4.87 10.08 -12.50
N ARG A 335 5.49 11.08 -11.88
CA ARG A 335 6.83 11.55 -12.30
C ARG A 335 7.91 10.49 -12.11
N ALA A 336 7.82 9.74 -11.02
CA ALA A 336 8.75 8.65 -10.71
C ALA A 336 8.52 7.42 -11.61
N GLU A 337 7.28 7.17 -12.05
CA GLU A 337 6.87 6.01 -12.85
C GLU A 337 7.71 5.86 -14.12
N ALA A 338 8.08 6.95 -14.78
CA ALA A 338 8.89 6.94 -15.98
C ALA A 338 10.25 6.25 -15.79
N HIS A 339 10.81 6.33 -14.58
CA HIS A 339 12.15 5.81 -14.25
C HIS A 339 12.13 4.47 -13.50
N PHE A 340 10.96 3.93 -13.15
CA PHE A 340 10.88 2.71 -12.35
C PHE A 340 11.54 1.51 -13.00
N ALA A 341 11.43 1.36 -14.33
CA ALA A 341 12.02 0.23 -15.04
C ALA A 341 13.56 0.27 -15.04
N ASP A 342 14.14 1.45 -14.95
CA ASP A 342 15.59 1.66 -15.01
C ASP A 342 16.25 1.52 -13.63
N VAL A 343 15.52 1.87 -12.56
CA VAL A 343 16.05 1.95 -11.18
C VAL A 343 15.83 0.65 -10.40
N ILE A 344 14.72 -0.06 -10.63
CA ILE A 344 14.40 -1.33 -9.96
C ILE A 344 15.18 -2.48 -10.59
#